data_b99866ba4bd24bbfb5025936f24eb1bc
#
_entry.id   b99866ba4bd24bbfb5025936f24eb1bc
#
_cell.length_a   1.000
_cell.length_b   1.000
_cell.length_c   1.000
_cell.angle_alpha   90.00
_cell.angle_beta   90.00
_cell.angle_gamma   90.00
#
_symmetry.space_group_name_H-M   'P 1'
#
loop_
_entity.id
_entity.type
_entity.pdbx_description
1 polymer ?
#
loop_
_entity_poly.entity_id
_entity_poly.type
_entity_poly.pdbx_seq_one_letter_code
_entity_poly.pdbx_strand_id
1 'polypeptide(L)'
;VPPGGRLTLDVLDRCRRDYTMPEGCGEKTYMGVDVGLKLHVVVRQPLDERRTRSRAVFIGEVDSFHELYLLIQRYRVYTAVVDAHPEQHQAVEFARKGPCSRVGLAYYGRSDPGHETVRENGMWVFRLNRTQALEEMFHSFQTEAAELPRDARALGRYVREGLGEYYRQMMALTRVLEQNSSGNWVARYVDQGKADHYAHAEVYCHQALAWEGARFLF
;
A
#
# COMPACT_ATOMS: atom_id res chain seq x y z
N VAL A 1 -0.56 19.34 14.64
CA VAL A 1 -1.22 18.02 14.61
C VAL A 1 -0.13 17.00 14.89
N PRO A 2 -0.31 16.07 15.85
CA PRO A 2 0.67 15.01 16.09
C PRO A 2 0.97 14.27 14.79
N PRO A 3 2.21 13.81 14.53
CA PRO A 3 2.51 12.97 13.40
C PRO A 3 1.55 11.76 13.41
N GLY A 4 0.92 11.45 12.29
CA GLY A 4 -0.01 10.34 12.15
C GLY A 4 -1.51 10.69 12.17
N GLY A 5 -1.92 11.95 12.08
CA GLY A 5 -3.34 12.33 12.23
C GLY A 5 -4.27 11.92 11.09
N ARG A 6 -3.96 12.22 9.86
CA ARG A 6 -4.66 11.83 8.61
C ARG A 6 -3.90 12.39 7.41
N LEU A 7 -4.12 11.82 6.25
CA LEU A 7 -3.74 12.45 4.99
C LEU A 7 -4.77 13.52 4.61
N THR A 8 -4.28 14.65 4.16
CA THR A 8 -5.10 15.77 3.70
C THR A 8 -4.85 16.04 2.21
N LEU A 9 -5.74 16.78 1.58
CA LEU A 9 -5.57 17.21 0.20
C LEU A 9 -4.22 17.92 -0.02
N ASP A 10 -3.86 18.81 0.88
CA ASP A 10 -2.60 19.55 0.83
C ASP A 10 -1.36 18.64 0.91
N VAL A 11 -1.38 17.63 1.81
CA VAL A 11 -0.29 16.66 1.90
C VAL A 11 -0.13 15.88 0.58
N LEU A 12 -1.22 15.36 0.03
CA LEU A 12 -1.18 14.60 -1.22
C LEU A 12 -0.75 15.48 -2.41
N ASP A 13 -1.21 16.73 -2.45
CA ASP A 13 -0.81 17.67 -3.52
C ASP A 13 0.68 18.01 -3.48
N ARG A 14 1.27 18.14 -2.31
CA ARG A 14 2.72 18.35 -2.19
C ARG A 14 3.55 17.15 -2.67
N CYS A 15 2.97 15.95 -2.69
CA CYS A 15 3.63 14.77 -3.23
C CYS A 15 3.63 14.70 -4.76
N ARG A 16 2.81 15.49 -5.46
CA ARG A 16 2.75 15.48 -6.91
C ARG A 16 4.04 16.01 -7.54
N ARG A 17 4.47 15.35 -8.61
CA ARG A 17 5.63 15.76 -9.41
C ARG A 17 5.22 15.84 -10.87
N ASP A 18 6.04 16.49 -11.68
CA ASP A 18 5.76 16.71 -13.10
C ASP A 18 6.10 15.48 -13.95
N TYR A 19 5.34 14.39 -13.73
CA TYR A 19 5.34 13.20 -14.58
C TYR A 19 3.93 12.62 -14.68
N THR A 20 3.72 11.78 -15.69
CA THR A 20 2.53 10.92 -15.82
C THR A 20 2.92 9.47 -15.60
N MET A 21 1.97 8.64 -15.17
CA MET A 21 2.22 7.21 -15.02
C MET A 21 2.63 6.60 -16.37
N PRO A 22 3.78 5.90 -16.44
CA PRO A 22 4.22 5.27 -17.68
C PRO A 22 3.36 4.05 -18.02
N GLU A 23 3.35 3.64 -19.28
CA GLU A 23 2.66 2.40 -19.70
C GLU A 23 3.34 1.11 -19.21
N GLY A 24 4.57 1.21 -18.72
CA GLY A 24 5.36 0.13 -18.15
C GLY A 24 6.62 0.66 -17.51
N CYS A 25 7.42 -0.20 -16.88
CA CYS A 25 8.68 0.18 -16.25
C CYS A 25 9.79 -0.80 -16.62
N GLY A 26 10.95 -0.25 -17.01
CA GLY A 26 12.16 -1.05 -17.33
C GLY A 26 12.98 -1.45 -16.11
N GLU A 27 12.75 -0.86 -14.94
CA GLU A 27 13.47 -1.09 -13.69
C GLU A 27 12.63 -1.89 -12.69
N LYS A 28 13.27 -2.36 -11.63
CA LYS A 28 12.57 -3.07 -10.55
C LYS A 28 11.54 -2.18 -9.88
N THR A 29 10.35 -2.70 -9.71
CA THR A 29 9.26 -2.05 -8.99
C THR A 29 8.71 -2.93 -7.86
N TYR A 30 7.88 -2.33 -7.03
CA TYR A 30 7.28 -2.93 -5.85
C TYR A 30 5.77 -2.69 -5.88
N MET A 31 5.01 -3.73 -5.55
CA MET A 31 3.56 -3.73 -5.70
C MET A 31 2.88 -3.99 -4.35
N GLY A 32 1.82 -3.25 -4.09
CA GLY A 32 0.85 -3.52 -3.04
C GLY A 32 -0.53 -3.75 -3.62
N VAL A 33 -1.24 -4.73 -3.10
CA VAL A 33 -2.58 -5.11 -3.59
C VAL A 33 -3.54 -5.26 -2.43
N ASP A 34 -4.60 -4.47 -2.42
CA ASP A 34 -5.76 -4.66 -1.56
C ASP A 34 -6.81 -5.49 -2.28
N VAL A 35 -7.22 -6.60 -1.66
CA VAL A 35 -8.09 -7.60 -2.28
C VAL A 35 -9.52 -7.42 -1.79
N GLY A 36 -10.44 -7.17 -2.71
CA GLY A 36 -11.87 -7.06 -2.47
C GLY A 36 -12.63 -7.54 -3.70
N LEU A 37 -13.82 -6.99 -3.95
CA LEU A 37 -14.55 -7.23 -5.20
C LEU A 37 -13.75 -6.82 -6.43
N LYS A 38 -12.90 -5.84 -6.28
CA LYS A 38 -11.86 -5.41 -7.21
C LYS A 38 -10.53 -5.49 -6.49
N LEU A 39 -9.46 -5.64 -7.24
CA LEU A 39 -8.11 -5.56 -6.72
C LEU A 39 -7.60 -4.12 -6.90
N HIS A 40 -7.39 -3.41 -5.80
CA HIS A 40 -6.77 -2.08 -5.85
C HIS A 40 -5.27 -2.24 -5.80
N VAL A 41 -4.59 -1.68 -6.78
CA VAL A 41 -3.17 -1.92 -7.03
C VAL A 41 -2.40 -0.63 -7.03
N VAL A 42 -1.29 -0.62 -6.31
CA VAL A 42 -0.26 0.42 -6.37
C VAL A 42 1.07 -0.23 -6.71
N VAL A 43 1.76 0.35 -7.71
CA VAL A 43 3.12 -0.04 -8.07
C VAL A 43 4.02 1.18 -7.94
N ARG A 44 5.13 1.03 -7.22
CA ARG A 44 6.10 2.10 -6.99
C ARG A 44 7.50 1.70 -7.47
N GLN A 45 8.18 2.66 -8.08
CA GLN A 45 9.59 2.58 -8.44
C GLN A 45 10.42 3.29 -7.36
N PRO A 46 11.44 2.64 -6.76
CA PRO A 46 12.38 3.31 -5.86
C PRO A 46 13.15 4.42 -6.59
N LEU A 47 13.43 5.51 -5.88
CA LEU A 47 14.22 6.63 -6.38
C LEU A 47 15.63 6.69 -5.75
N ASP A 48 15.90 5.82 -4.80
CA ASP A 48 17.20 5.68 -4.14
C ASP A 48 17.48 4.21 -3.81
N GLU A 49 18.74 3.89 -3.56
CA GLU A 49 19.19 2.52 -3.26
C GLU A 49 18.60 1.96 -1.97
N ARG A 50 18.32 2.83 -1.00
CA ARG A 50 17.71 2.45 0.29
C ARG A 50 16.19 2.32 0.22
N ARG A 51 15.59 2.66 -0.94
CA ARG A 51 14.14 2.65 -1.16
C ARG A 51 13.34 3.46 -0.13
N THR A 52 13.97 4.52 0.38
CA THR A 52 13.32 5.46 1.30
C THR A 52 12.42 6.44 0.56
N ARG A 53 12.71 6.67 -0.72
CA ARG A 53 11.89 7.47 -1.64
C ARG A 53 11.42 6.62 -2.82
N SER A 54 10.20 6.86 -3.23
CA SER A 54 9.61 6.14 -4.38
C SER A 54 8.63 7.03 -5.13
N ARG A 55 8.38 6.68 -6.39
CA ARG A 55 7.30 7.29 -7.18
C ARG A 55 6.30 6.25 -7.64
N ALA A 56 5.02 6.60 -7.64
CA ALA A 56 3.98 5.74 -8.17
C ALA A 56 4.09 5.66 -9.71
N VAL A 57 4.21 4.45 -10.23
CA VAL A 57 4.23 4.18 -11.67
C VAL A 57 2.92 3.54 -12.16
N PHE A 58 2.13 3.00 -11.24
CA PHE A 58 0.77 2.55 -11.50
C PHE A 58 -0.08 2.70 -10.24
N ILE A 59 -1.27 3.25 -10.40
CA ILE A 59 -2.35 3.30 -9.41
C ILE A 59 -3.64 2.99 -10.17
N GLY A 60 -4.33 1.92 -9.80
CA GLY A 60 -5.56 1.53 -10.50
C GLY A 60 -6.21 0.27 -9.93
N GLU A 61 -7.31 -0.11 -10.55
CA GLU A 61 -8.06 -1.32 -10.24
C GLU A 61 -7.88 -2.36 -11.34
N VAL A 62 -7.86 -3.62 -10.96
CA VAL A 62 -7.97 -4.76 -11.88
C VAL A 62 -9.05 -5.73 -11.40
N ASP A 63 -9.63 -6.48 -12.34
CA ASP A 63 -10.78 -7.33 -12.05
C ASP A 63 -10.39 -8.75 -11.64
N SER A 64 -9.12 -9.13 -11.83
CA SER A 64 -8.67 -10.50 -11.60
C SER A 64 -7.19 -10.60 -11.27
N PHE A 65 -6.80 -11.70 -10.63
CA PHE A 65 -5.40 -12.06 -10.45
C PHE A 65 -4.66 -12.31 -11.77
N HIS A 66 -5.38 -12.65 -12.84
CA HIS A 66 -4.77 -12.75 -14.17
C HIS A 66 -4.26 -11.38 -14.66
N GLU A 67 -5.03 -10.33 -14.46
CA GLU A 67 -4.59 -8.97 -14.79
C GLU A 67 -3.42 -8.50 -13.93
N LEU A 68 -3.32 -8.96 -12.67
CA LEU A 68 -2.12 -8.73 -11.85
C LEU A 68 -0.87 -9.34 -12.48
N TYR A 69 -0.95 -10.54 -13.07
CA TYR A 69 0.20 -11.11 -13.79
C TYR A 69 0.67 -10.22 -14.93
N LEU A 70 -0.26 -9.65 -15.69
CA LEU A 70 0.08 -8.74 -16.79
C LEU A 70 0.75 -7.46 -16.28
N LEU A 71 0.27 -6.90 -15.15
CA LEU A 71 0.90 -5.75 -14.51
C LEU A 71 2.29 -6.07 -14.00
N ILE A 72 2.48 -7.22 -13.36
CA ILE A 72 3.79 -7.66 -12.86
C ILE A 72 4.82 -7.72 -13.99
N GLN A 73 4.47 -8.27 -15.14
CA GLN A 73 5.35 -8.31 -16.30
C GLN A 73 5.62 -6.91 -16.86
N ARG A 74 4.56 -6.13 -17.07
CA ARG A 74 4.63 -4.79 -17.67
C ARG A 74 5.48 -3.82 -16.85
N TYR A 75 5.36 -3.87 -15.54
CA TYR A 75 6.05 -2.96 -14.63
C TYR A 75 7.29 -3.57 -13.97
N ARG A 76 7.72 -4.77 -14.36
CA ARG A 76 8.88 -5.49 -13.79
C ARG A 76 8.81 -5.54 -12.26
N VAL A 77 7.67 -5.93 -11.74
CA VAL A 77 7.49 -6.06 -10.30
C VAL A 77 8.43 -7.12 -9.75
N TYR A 78 9.26 -6.72 -8.81
CA TYR A 78 10.22 -7.59 -8.15
C TYR A 78 9.65 -8.19 -6.87
N THR A 79 8.92 -7.39 -6.10
CA THR A 79 8.26 -7.80 -4.87
C THR A 79 6.81 -7.35 -4.87
N ALA A 80 5.90 -8.25 -4.57
CA ALA A 80 4.48 -7.95 -4.37
C ALA A 80 4.05 -8.35 -2.95
N VAL A 81 3.31 -7.48 -2.28
CA VAL A 81 2.61 -7.79 -1.03
C VAL A 81 1.11 -7.66 -1.28
N VAL A 82 0.39 -8.75 -1.01
CA VAL A 82 -1.02 -8.90 -1.35
C VAL A 82 -1.81 -9.18 -0.08
N ASP A 83 -2.96 -8.51 0.08
CA ASP A 83 -3.88 -8.80 1.16
C ASP A 83 -4.31 -10.28 1.12
N ALA A 84 -4.22 -10.94 2.27
CA ALA A 84 -4.63 -12.33 2.41
C ALA A 84 -6.15 -12.51 2.57
N HIS A 85 -6.89 -11.45 2.86
CA HIS A 85 -8.33 -11.45 3.11
C HIS A 85 -9.09 -10.50 2.16
N PRO A 86 -10.35 -10.75 1.84
CA PRO A 86 -11.17 -11.92 2.17
C PRO A 86 -10.93 -13.13 1.25
N GLU A 87 -10.32 -12.95 0.08
CA GLU A 87 -10.09 -13.97 -0.95
C GLU A 87 -8.83 -14.81 -0.70
N GLN A 88 -8.68 -15.31 0.53
CA GLN A 88 -7.47 -16.00 0.98
C GLN A 88 -7.02 -17.12 0.03
N HIS A 89 -7.96 -17.89 -0.54
CA HIS A 89 -7.62 -19.00 -1.43
C HIS A 89 -6.94 -18.51 -2.72
N GLN A 90 -7.46 -17.47 -3.34
CA GLN A 90 -6.90 -16.91 -4.58
C GLN A 90 -5.56 -16.22 -4.33
N ALA A 91 -5.44 -15.47 -3.22
CA ALA A 91 -4.19 -14.84 -2.83
C ALA A 91 -3.08 -15.88 -2.54
N VAL A 92 -3.41 -16.96 -1.85
CA VAL A 92 -2.50 -18.09 -1.60
C VAL A 92 -2.07 -18.78 -2.90
N GLU A 93 -3.01 -19.05 -3.80
CA GLU A 93 -2.70 -19.63 -5.11
C GLU A 93 -1.78 -18.72 -5.93
N PHE A 94 -2.05 -17.43 -5.95
CA PHE A 94 -1.22 -16.42 -6.58
C PHE A 94 0.21 -16.42 -6.02
N ALA A 95 0.35 -16.41 -4.70
CA ALA A 95 1.66 -16.45 -4.03
C ALA A 95 2.43 -17.73 -4.33
N ARG A 96 1.75 -18.89 -4.39
CA ARG A 96 2.36 -20.18 -4.74
C ARG A 96 2.89 -20.24 -6.16
N LYS A 97 2.22 -19.61 -7.10
CA LYS A 97 2.67 -19.55 -8.50
C LYS A 97 3.95 -18.72 -8.69
N GLY A 98 4.32 -17.88 -7.70
CA GLY A 98 5.54 -17.10 -7.73
C GLY A 98 5.64 -16.18 -8.95
N PRO A 99 4.68 -15.28 -9.18
CA PRO A 99 4.60 -14.47 -10.40
C PRO A 99 5.73 -13.45 -10.54
N CYS A 100 6.44 -13.17 -9.46
CA CYS A 100 7.63 -12.32 -9.40
C CYS A 100 8.64 -12.90 -8.40
N SER A 101 9.78 -12.24 -8.20
CA SER A 101 10.87 -12.75 -7.36
C SER A 101 10.46 -12.99 -5.90
N ARG A 102 9.52 -12.20 -5.39
CA ARG A 102 8.98 -12.35 -4.05
C ARG A 102 7.49 -11.99 -4.00
N VAL A 103 6.72 -12.84 -3.37
CA VAL A 103 5.33 -12.55 -3.02
C VAL A 103 5.15 -12.77 -1.53
N GLY A 104 4.59 -11.77 -0.84
CA GLY A 104 4.17 -11.84 0.54
C GLY A 104 2.66 -11.70 0.65
N LEU A 105 2.07 -12.49 1.56
CA LEU A 105 0.68 -12.33 1.96
C LEU A 105 0.64 -11.49 3.23
N ALA A 106 -0.22 -10.48 3.27
CA ALA A 106 -0.33 -9.60 4.43
C ALA A 106 -1.72 -9.66 5.06
N TYR A 107 -1.77 -9.51 6.36
CA TYR A 107 -3.02 -9.25 7.09
C TYR A 107 -2.76 -8.48 8.38
N TYR A 108 -3.79 -7.80 8.85
CA TYR A 108 -3.77 -7.10 10.12
C TYR A 108 -4.11 -8.06 11.25
N GLY A 109 -3.09 -8.63 11.86
CA GLY A 109 -3.26 -9.66 12.89
C GLY A 109 -2.52 -9.39 14.19
N ARG A 110 -1.91 -8.20 14.36
CA ARG A 110 -1.17 -7.85 15.56
C ARG A 110 -1.84 -6.69 16.31
N SER A 111 -2.09 -6.91 17.59
CA SER A 111 -2.49 -5.86 18.53
C SER A 111 -1.27 -5.13 19.12
N ASP A 112 -0.14 -5.83 19.28
CA ASP A 112 1.09 -5.26 19.80
C ASP A 112 1.85 -4.46 18.73
N PRO A 113 2.64 -3.45 19.15
CA PRO A 113 3.52 -2.72 18.24
C PRO A 113 4.49 -3.63 17.50
N GLY A 114 4.85 -3.25 16.28
CA GLY A 114 5.76 -3.97 15.41
C GLY A 114 5.05 -4.85 14.39
N HIS A 115 5.81 -5.19 13.35
CA HIS A 115 5.39 -6.11 12.30
C HIS A 115 6.18 -7.41 12.45
N GLU A 116 5.56 -8.49 12.02
CA GLU A 116 6.20 -9.80 11.99
C GLU A 116 6.16 -10.35 10.57
N THR A 117 7.30 -10.79 10.06
CA THR A 117 7.39 -11.48 8.78
C THR A 117 7.85 -12.92 9.05
N VAL A 118 7.00 -13.86 8.75
CA VAL A 118 7.22 -15.29 9.00
C VAL A 118 7.07 -16.10 7.72
N ARG A 119 7.55 -17.34 7.75
CA ARG A 119 7.35 -18.29 6.68
C ARG A 119 6.35 -19.36 7.11
N GLU A 120 5.21 -19.43 6.47
CA GLU A 120 4.13 -20.37 6.75
C GLU A 120 3.81 -21.17 5.48
N ASN A 121 3.83 -22.50 5.58
CA ASN A 121 3.53 -23.38 4.43
C ASN A 121 4.31 -23.02 3.15
N GLY A 122 5.56 -22.59 3.30
CA GLY A 122 6.42 -22.20 2.20
C GLY A 122 6.20 -20.77 1.65
N MET A 123 5.24 -20.02 2.19
CA MET A 123 4.91 -18.65 1.77
C MET A 123 5.40 -17.64 2.80
N TRP A 124 5.70 -16.44 2.33
CA TRP A 124 5.97 -15.30 3.21
C TRP A 124 4.65 -14.68 3.67
N VAL A 125 4.54 -14.47 4.99
CA VAL A 125 3.35 -13.90 5.62
C VAL A 125 3.75 -12.71 6.47
N PHE A 126 3.10 -11.57 6.24
CA PHE A 126 3.24 -10.34 6.99
C PHE A 126 2.08 -10.19 7.96
N ARG A 127 2.36 -10.29 9.23
CA ARG A 127 1.41 -9.98 10.30
C ARG A 127 1.64 -8.55 10.74
N LEU A 128 0.73 -7.66 10.36
CA LEU A 128 0.89 -6.23 10.54
C LEU A 128 0.08 -5.72 11.74
N ASN A 129 0.68 -4.81 12.51
CA ASN A 129 -0.10 -3.91 13.34
C ASN A 129 -0.70 -2.82 12.44
N ARG A 130 -2.03 -2.78 12.33
CA ARG A 130 -2.74 -1.89 11.38
C ARG A 130 -2.44 -0.42 11.63
N THR A 131 -2.48 0.02 12.88
CA THR A 131 -2.24 1.44 13.22
C THR A 131 -0.81 1.84 12.83
N GLN A 132 0.18 1.05 13.20
CA GLN A 132 1.57 1.32 12.88
C GLN A 132 1.82 1.31 11.36
N ALA A 133 1.29 0.33 10.64
CA ALA A 133 1.46 0.22 9.18
C ALA A 133 0.88 1.44 8.44
N LEU A 134 -0.28 1.93 8.90
CA LEU A 134 -0.87 3.16 8.36
C LEU A 134 -0.04 4.41 8.71
N GLU A 135 0.48 4.51 9.94
CA GLU A 135 1.33 5.63 10.34
C GLU A 135 2.63 5.69 9.54
N GLU A 136 3.27 4.55 9.30
CA GLU A 136 4.49 4.45 8.49
C GLU A 136 4.21 4.88 7.02
N MET A 137 3.14 4.40 6.44
CA MET A 137 2.73 4.80 5.09
C MET A 137 2.38 6.28 5.04
N PHE A 138 1.60 6.82 5.98
CA PHE A 138 1.27 8.24 6.03
C PHE A 138 2.50 9.13 6.18
N HIS A 139 3.47 8.69 6.98
CA HIS A 139 4.74 9.41 7.14
C HIS A 139 5.48 9.58 5.81
N SER A 140 5.46 8.59 4.93
CA SER A 140 6.10 8.68 3.61
C SER A 140 5.47 9.77 2.72
N PHE A 141 4.17 10.02 2.84
CA PHE A 141 3.49 11.13 2.16
C PHE A 141 3.73 12.47 2.86
N GLN A 142 3.70 12.50 4.18
CA GLN A 142 3.92 13.72 4.96
C GLN A 142 5.33 14.29 4.76
N THR A 143 6.31 13.44 4.52
CA THR A 143 7.71 13.81 4.21
C THR A 143 7.98 13.93 2.70
N GLU A 144 6.97 13.82 1.87
CA GLU A 144 7.07 13.85 0.40
C GLU A 144 8.02 12.77 -0.19
N ALA A 145 8.29 11.72 0.58
CA ALA A 145 9.09 10.58 0.13
C ALA A 145 8.31 9.68 -0.85
N ALA A 146 6.97 9.69 -0.78
CA ALA A 146 6.08 8.98 -1.70
C ALA A 146 5.58 9.94 -2.79
N GLU A 147 6.27 10.00 -3.91
CA GLU A 147 5.89 10.87 -5.04
C GLU A 147 4.67 10.34 -5.80
N LEU A 148 3.85 11.26 -6.30
CA LEU A 148 2.64 11.00 -7.07
C LEU A 148 2.74 11.65 -8.46
N PRO A 149 2.07 11.08 -9.48
CA PRO A 149 2.01 11.68 -10.80
C PRO A 149 1.22 13.01 -10.75
N ARG A 150 1.46 13.85 -11.75
CA ARG A 150 0.85 15.19 -11.89
C ARG A 150 -0.68 15.15 -11.81
N ASP A 151 -1.30 14.13 -12.41
CA ASP A 151 -2.74 13.93 -12.50
C ASP A 151 -3.35 13.10 -11.36
N ALA A 152 -2.60 12.86 -10.28
CA ALA A 152 -3.01 12.02 -9.16
C ALA A 152 -4.37 12.39 -8.55
N ARG A 153 -4.74 13.66 -8.58
CA ARG A 153 -6.07 14.12 -8.12
C ARG A 153 -7.24 13.45 -8.83
N ALA A 154 -7.08 13.15 -10.12
CA ALA A 154 -8.14 12.61 -10.98
C ALA A 154 -8.10 11.08 -11.11
N LEU A 155 -7.14 10.40 -10.44
CA LEU A 155 -6.98 8.95 -10.56
C LEU A 155 -8.15 8.19 -9.95
N GLY A 156 -8.56 7.15 -10.66
CA GLY A 156 -9.67 6.27 -10.33
C GLY A 156 -10.82 6.38 -11.32
N ARG A 157 -11.77 5.45 -11.21
CA ARG A 157 -12.88 5.30 -12.17
C ARG A 157 -13.88 6.46 -12.12
N TYR A 158 -14.07 7.06 -10.94
CA TYR A 158 -15.06 8.11 -10.73
C TYR A 158 -14.43 9.34 -10.07
N VAL A 159 -14.63 10.49 -10.69
CA VAL A 159 -14.25 11.79 -10.15
C VAL A 159 -15.49 12.45 -9.54
N ARG A 160 -15.40 12.87 -8.28
CA ARG A 160 -16.44 13.64 -7.58
C ARG A 160 -15.81 14.88 -6.96
N GLU A 161 -16.43 16.03 -7.14
CA GLU A 161 -15.94 17.31 -6.60
C GLU A 161 -14.46 17.60 -6.96
N GLY A 162 -14.07 17.21 -8.19
CA GLY A 162 -12.69 17.37 -8.67
C GLY A 162 -11.67 16.36 -8.11
N LEU A 163 -12.11 15.35 -7.36
CA LEU A 163 -11.25 14.32 -6.78
C LEU A 163 -11.63 12.93 -7.27
N GLY A 164 -10.64 12.21 -7.77
CA GLY A 164 -10.73 10.80 -8.11
C GLY A 164 -10.78 9.89 -6.87
N GLU A 165 -11.06 8.63 -7.10
CA GLU A 165 -11.19 7.63 -6.03
C GLU A 165 -9.90 7.47 -5.22
N TYR A 166 -8.75 7.54 -5.86
CA TYR A 166 -7.47 7.40 -5.15
C TYR A 166 -7.35 8.45 -4.03
N TYR A 167 -7.51 9.72 -4.33
CA TYR A 167 -7.44 10.78 -3.31
C TYR A 167 -8.50 10.64 -2.24
N ARG A 168 -9.75 10.36 -2.63
CA ARG A 168 -10.85 10.21 -1.67
C ARG A 168 -10.59 9.05 -0.70
N GLN A 169 -10.10 7.92 -1.20
CA GLN A 169 -9.80 6.73 -0.39
C GLN A 169 -8.55 6.94 0.49
N MET A 170 -7.51 7.62 -0.01
CA MET A 170 -6.35 7.98 0.80
C MET A 170 -6.69 8.90 1.97
N MET A 171 -7.68 9.78 1.81
CA MET A 171 -8.15 10.71 2.85
C MET A 171 -9.28 10.15 3.73
N ALA A 172 -9.75 8.93 3.47
CA ALA A 172 -10.89 8.33 4.18
C ALA A 172 -10.58 8.05 5.66
N LEU A 173 -9.35 7.68 5.97
CA LEU A 173 -8.93 7.24 7.29
C LEU A 173 -8.66 8.41 8.22
N THR A 174 -9.27 8.35 9.40
CA THR A 174 -9.08 9.34 10.47
C THR A 174 -8.60 8.64 11.74
N ARG A 175 -7.56 9.21 12.36
CA ARG A 175 -7.03 8.72 13.63
C ARG A 175 -7.95 9.14 14.78
N VAL A 176 -8.39 8.19 15.56
CA VAL A 176 -9.17 8.41 16.77
C VAL A 176 -8.43 7.83 17.99
N LEU A 177 -8.72 8.36 19.16
CA LEU A 177 -8.27 7.79 20.44
C LEU A 177 -9.48 7.15 21.10
N GLU A 178 -9.35 5.92 21.51
CA GLU A 178 -10.38 5.20 22.27
C GLU A 178 -9.74 4.42 23.42
N GLN A 179 -10.51 4.18 24.47
CA GLN A 179 -10.05 3.36 25.57
C GLN A 179 -10.21 1.88 25.23
N ASN A 180 -9.14 1.12 25.44
CA ASN A 180 -9.22 -0.34 25.35
C ASN A 180 -9.90 -0.94 26.59
N SER A 181 -10.12 -2.24 26.61
CA SER A 181 -10.73 -2.97 27.73
C SER A 181 -10.00 -2.82 29.05
N SER A 182 -8.74 -2.43 29.04
CA SER A 182 -7.90 -2.19 30.23
C SER A 182 -7.89 -0.70 30.65
N GLY A 183 -8.71 0.16 30.00
CA GLY A 183 -8.79 1.58 30.30
C GLY A 183 -7.68 2.45 29.72
N ASN A 184 -6.75 1.88 28.95
CA ASN A 184 -5.66 2.63 28.34
C ASN A 184 -6.14 3.30 27.02
N TRP A 185 -5.72 4.53 26.78
CA TRP A 185 -5.96 5.22 25.53
C TRP A 185 -5.08 4.65 24.42
N VAL A 186 -5.71 4.16 23.35
CA VAL A 186 -5.06 3.60 22.19
C VAL A 186 -5.49 4.34 20.93
N ALA A 187 -4.55 4.54 20.02
CA ALA A 187 -4.84 5.12 18.73
C ALA A 187 -5.38 4.05 17.77
N ARG A 188 -6.38 4.43 16.99
CA ARG A 188 -6.94 3.59 15.93
C ARG A 188 -7.34 4.45 14.73
N TYR A 189 -7.29 3.87 13.55
CA TYR A 189 -7.78 4.49 12.32
C TYR A 189 -9.16 3.94 11.95
N VAL A 190 -10.07 4.84 11.64
CA VAL A 190 -11.45 4.53 11.22
C VAL A 190 -11.77 5.19 9.88
N ASP A 191 -12.50 4.49 9.04
CA ASP A 191 -12.91 4.92 7.69
C ASP A 191 -14.26 5.64 7.66
N GLN A 192 -15.04 5.54 8.76
CA GLN A 192 -16.39 6.09 8.87
C GLN A 192 -17.34 5.61 7.77
N GLY A 193 -17.18 4.37 7.31
CA GLY A 193 -17.97 3.78 6.23
C GLY A 193 -17.57 4.25 4.81
N LYS A 194 -16.41 4.88 4.66
CA LYS A 194 -15.86 5.27 3.36
C LYS A 194 -14.89 4.21 2.86
N ALA A 195 -14.84 4.02 1.54
CA ALA A 195 -13.85 3.14 0.93
C ALA A 195 -12.43 3.66 1.18
N ASP A 196 -11.51 2.77 1.54
CA ASP A 196 -10.11 3.06 1.90
C ASP A 196 -9.10 2.08 1.24
N HIS A 197 -9.55 1.37 0.22
CA HIS A 197 -8.78 0.31 -0.45
C HIS A 197 -7.41 0.76 -0.95
N TYR A 198 -7.32 1.94 -1.57
CA TYR A 198 -6.02 2.46 -2.03
C TYR A 198 -5.07 2.79 -0.88
N ALA A 199 -5.58 3.20 0.29
CA ALA A 199 -4.74 3.39 1.45
C ALA A 199 -4.12 2.06 1.91
N HIS A 200 -4.87 0.96 1.87
CA HIS A 200 -4.35 -0.36 2.18
C HIS A 200 -3.40 -0.89 1.10
N ALA A 201 -3.69 -0.68 -0.18
CA ALA A 201 -2.76 -1.00 -1.27
C ALA A 201 -1.42 -0.26 -1.11
N GLU A 202 -1.44 1.01 -0.70
CA GLU A 202 -0.23 1.78 -0.37
C GLU A 202 0.51 1.21 0.84
N VAL A 203 -0.19 0.79 1.90
CA VAL A 203 0.42 0.10 3.04
C VAL A 203 1.17 -1.16 2.57
N TYR A 204 0.54 -2.00 1.77
CA TYR A 204 1.17 -3.23 1.28
C TYR A 204 2.35 -2.94 0.34
N CYS A 205 2.25 -1.90 -0.49
CA CYS A 205 3.37 -1.46 -1.32
C CYS A 205 4.54 -0.93 -0.47
N HIS A 206 4.26 -0.20 0.60
CA HIS A 206 5.26 0.25 1.57
C HIS A 206 5.98 -0.94 2.23
N GLN A 207 5.25 -1.97 2.63
CA GLN A 207 5.82 -3.21 3.16
C GLN A 207 6.69 -3.93 2.11
N ALA A 208 6.29 -3.96 0.85
CA ALA A 208 7.08 -4.52 -0.24
C ALA A 208 8.41 -3.79 -0.42
N LEU A 209 8.42 -2.46 -0.38
CA LEU A 209 9.62 -1.63 -0.44
C LEU A 209 10.54 -1.87 0.77
N ALA A 210 9.98 -1.89 1.98
CA ALA A 210 10.72 -2.07 3.22
C ALA A 210 11.33 -3.46 3.36
N TRP A 211 10.66 -4.49 2.85
CA TRP A 211 11.07 -5.88 3.01
C TRP A 211 12.47 -6.18 2.48
N GLU A 212 12.87 -5.60 1.36
CA GLU A 212 14.25 -5.73 0.85
C GLU A 212 15.26 -4.83 1.56
N GLY A 213 14.80 -3.70 2.10
CA GLY A 213 15.67 -2.75 2.81
C GLY A 213 16.32 -3.33 4.07
N ALA A 214 15.62 -4.25 4.75
CA ALA A 214 16.14 -4.89 5.97
C ALA A 214 17.30 -5.87 5.73
N ARG A 215 17.61 -6.28 4.50
CA ARG A 215 18.72 -7.21 4.21
C ARG A 215 20.10 -6.57 4.14
N PHE A 216 20.21 -5.26 4.11
CA PHE A 216 21.47 -4.54 4.05
C PHE A 216 21.99 -4.06 5.42
N LEU A 217 21.37 -4.51 6.50
CA LEU A 217 21.79 -4.18 7.88
C LEU A 217 22.57 -5.31 8.57
N PHE A 218 23.08 -6.31 7.82
CA PHE A 218 23.97 -7.36 8.32
C PHE A 218 25.24 -7.48 7.49
#